data_f91e1177b81ced05b22e179c8ce448ac
#
_entry.id   f91e1177b81ced05b22e179c8ce448ac
#
_cell.length_a   1.000
_cell.length_b   1.000
_cell.length_c   1.000
_cell.angle_alpha   90.00
_cell.angle_beta   90.00
_cell.angle_gamma   90.00
#
_symmetry.space_group_name_H-M   'P 1'
#
loop_
_entity.id
_entity.type
_entity.pdbx_description
1 polymer ?
#
loop_
_entity_poly.entity_id
_entity_poly.type
_entity_poly.pdbx_seq_one_letter_code
_entity_poly.pdbx_strand_id
1 'polypeptide(L)'
;TIGFIIKMDSPGGSSMAKYDYEMALNYARSKGKKIVGHIDGMACSAGYALMALCDEVYFTNPHDTVGCIGTMCAMLTNKDGDVNTVTQERYAEIYADGSPYKNKEYRAAAEGNYEGIKEELNRLCADFQQMVRERRPRVTDDQLTGKTYDAGDVVGTMVDGQGDFKFCVNRVQQLAGVSQ
;
A
#
# COMPACT_ATOMS: atom_id res chain seq x y z
N THR A 1 -20.49 -14.64 -11.85
CA THR A 1 -19.80 -13.36 -11.51
C THR A 1 -19.02 -12.87 -12.71
N ILE A 2 -19.30 -11.66 -13.19
CA ILE A 2 -18.61 -11.05 -14.36
C ILE A 2 -17.42 -10.19 -13.93
N GLY A 3 -17.39 -9.74 -12.69
CA GLY A 3 -16.32 -8.92 -12.14
C GLY A 3 -16.54 -8.61 -10.67
N PHE A 4 -15.69 -7.74 -10.15
CA PHE A 4 -15.66 -7.34 -8.75
C PHE A 4 -15.59 -5.82 -8.62
N ILE A 5 -16.17 -5.29 -7.55
CA ILE A 5 -15.93 -3.93 -7.09
C ILE A 5 -15.22 -4.03 -5.75
N ILE A 6 -14.08 -3.37 -5.64
CA ILE A 6 -13.34 -3.29 -4.39
C ILE A 6 -13.62 -1.92 -3.79
N LYS A 7 -14.48 -1.88 -2.77
CA LYS A 7 -14.73 -0.65 -2.01
C LYS A 7 -13.58 -0.43 -1.03
N MET A 8 -13.01 0.79 -1.04
CA MET A 8 -11.81 1.14 -0.29
C MET A 8 -12.06 2.35 0.61
N ASP A 9 -11.74 2.16 1.89
CA ASP A 9 -11.53 3.21 2.88
C ASP A 9 -10.43 2.70 3.84
N SER A 10 -9.17 3.01 3.52
CA SER A 10 -8.03 2.48 4.27
C SER A 10 -6.82 3.39 4.23
N PRO A 11 -6.17 3.65 5.39
CA PRO A 11 -4.91 4.39 5.45
C PRO A 11 -3.71 3.57 4.97
N GLY A 12 -3.86 2.26 4.76
CA GLY A 12 -2.80 1.35 4.38
C GLY A 12 -2.65 0.17 5.33
N GLY A 13 -1.43 -0.35 5.43
CA GLY A 13 -1.14 -1.53 6.25
C GLY A 13 0.19 -2.18 5.88
N SER A 14 0.25 -3.51 5.95
CA SER A 14 1.47 -4.26 5.67
C SER A 14 1.95 -4.07 4.23
N SER A 15 3.24 -3.77 4.06
CA SER A 15 3.91 -3.70 2.75
C SER A 15 3.89 -5.04 2.00
N MET A 16 3.74 -6.15 2.71
CA MET A 16 3.66 -7.49 2.12
C MET A 16 2.31 -7.80 1.48
N ALA A 17 1.24 -7.09 1.89
CA ALA A 17 -0.12 -7.32 1.39
C ALA A 17 -0.25 -7.15 -0.13
N LYS A 18 0.61 -6.34 -0.76
CA LYS A 18 0.60 -6.13 -2.22
C LYS A 18 0.78 -7.44 -3.00
N TYR A 19 1.59 -8.37 -2.52
CA TYR A 19 1.83 -9.65 -3.18
C TYR A 19 0.59 -10.55 -3.19
N ASP A 20 -0.15 -10.56 -2.06
CA ASP A 20 -1.42 -11.28 -1.97
C ASP A 20 -2.48 -10.65 -2.88
N TYR A 21 -2.51 -9.31 -2.96
CA TYR A 21 -3.39 -8.58 -3.87
C TYR A 21 -3.09 -8.92 -5.33
N GLU A 22 -1.82 -8.89 -5.73
CA GLU A 22 -1.41 -9.24 -7.09
C GLU A 22 -1.83 -10.66 -7.46
N MET A 23 -1.58 -11.64 -6.60
CA MET A 23 -1.96 -13.03 -6.83
C MET A 23 -3.48 -13.17 -7.00
N ALA A 24 -4.26 -12.59 -6.08
CA ALA A 24 -5.72 -12.69 -6.10
C ALA A 24 -6.33 -12.02 -7.35
N LEU A 25 -5.88 -10.81 -7.68
CA LEU A 25 -6.44 -10.07 -8.82
C LEU A 25 -5.97 -10.63 -10.16
N ASN A 26 -4.74 -11.12 -10.26
CA ASN A 26 -4.26 -11.81 -11.46
C ASN A 26 -5.03 -13.14 -11.67
N TYR A 27 -5.32 -13.87 -10.61
CA TYR A 27 -6.19 -15.05 -10.71
C TYR A 27 -7.59 -14.66 -11.21
N ALA A 28 -8.21 -13.63 -10.65
CA ALA A 28 -9.51 -13.16 -11.11
C ALA A 28 -9.48 -12.78 -12.61
N ARG A 29 -8.45 -12.04 -13.06
CA ARG A 29 -8.25 -11.68 -14.47
C ARG A 29 -8.06 -12.91 -15.36
N SER A 30 -7.33 -13.92 -14.92
CA SER A 30 -7.15 -15.18 -15.68
C SER A 30 -8.47 -15.92 -15.93
N LYS A 31 -9.51 -15.59 -15.12
CA LYS A 31 -10.89 -16.07 -15.31
C LYS A 31 -11.78 -15.07 -16.04
N GLY A 32 -11.20 -14.08 -16.72
CA GLY A 32 -11.93 -13.05 -17.48
C GLY A 32 -12.71 -12.05 -16.62
N LYS A 33 -12.45 -11.97 -15.30
CA LYS A 33 -13.18 -11.06 -14.42
C LYS A 33 -12.63 -9.65 -14.53
N LYS A 34 -13.54 -8.65 -14.47
CA LYS A 34 -13.20 -7.23 -14.44
C LYS A 34 -13.18 -6.72 -13.00
N ILE A 35 -12.29 -5.80 -12.71
CA ILE A 35 -12.06 -5.32 -11.35
C ILE A 35 -12.05 -3.80 -11.35
N VAL A 36 -13.02 -3.21 -10.65
CA VAL A 36 -13.14 -1.75 -10.48
C VAL A 36 -12.90 -1.40 -9.03
N GLY A 37 -11.99 -0.48 -8.76
CA GLY A 37 -11.79 0.13 -7.46
C GLY A 37 -12.78 1.25 -7.22
N HIS A 38 -13.35 1.32 -6.04
CA HIS A 38 -14.24 2.39 -5.59
C HIS A 38 -13.75 2.96 -4.27
N ILE A 39 -13.28 4.18 -4.28
CA ILE A 39 -12.79 4.90 -3.10
C ILE A 39 -13.94 5.69 -2.50
N ASP A 40 -14.15 5.53 -1.19
CA ASP A 40 -15.17 6.23 -0.41
C ASP A 40 -14.58 6.56 0.97
N GLY A 41 -13.77 7.62 1.02
CA GLY A 41 -12.95 8.05 2.13
C GLY A 41 -11.46 8.10 1.78
N MET A 42 -10.72 7.02 1.93
CA MET A 42 -9.28 7.02 1.61
C MET A 42 -8.78 5.72 0.97
N ALA A 43 -7.73 5.87 0.17
CA ALA A 43 -6.95 4.78 -0.38
C ALA A 43 -5.45 5.15 -0.31
N CYS A 44 -4.82 4.88 0.83
CA CYS A 44 -3.44 5.27 1.08
C CYS A 44 -2.52 4.06 1.26
N SER A 45 -1.23 4.22 0.90
CA SER A 45 -0.19 3.21 1.12
C SER A 45 -0.60 1.83 0.57
N ALA A 46 -0.59 0.75 1.36
CA ALA A 46 -1.05 -0.58 0.94
C ALA A 46 -2.51 -0.59 0.43
N GLY A 47 -3.37 0.33 0.89
CA GLY A 47 -4.71 0.52 0.35
C GLY A 47 -4.70 1.02 -1.09
N TYR A 48 -3.79 1.97 -1.40
CA TYR A 48 -3.61 2.43 -2.78
C TYR A 48 -2.94 1.35 -3.66
N ALA A 49 -2.06 0.52 -3.10
CA ALA A 49 -1.50 -0.62 -3.82
C ALA A 49 -2.60 -1.52 -4.41
N LEU A 50 -3.63 -1.82 -3.62
CA LEU A 50 -4.77 -2.60 -4.09
C LEU A 50 -5.57 -1.85 -5.16
N MET A 51 -5.78 -0.54 -4.99
CA MET A 51 -6.48 0.28 -5.99
C MET A 51 -5.69 0.35 -7.31
N ALA A 52 -4.38 0.58 -7.25
CA ALA A 52 -3.54 0.63 -8.44
C ALA A 52 -3.60 -0.65 -9.30
N LEU A 53 -3.86 -1.79 -8.67
CA LEU A 53 -4.02 -3.09 -9.33
C LEU A 53 -5.39 -3.29 -9.99
N CYS A 54 -6.39 -2.44 -9.73
CA CYS A 54 -7.70 -2.51 -10.40
C CYS A 54 -7.60 -2.11 -11.88
N ASP A 55 -8.56 -2.55 -12.69
CA ASP A 55 -8.63 -2.18 -14.12
C ASP A 55 -8.97 -0.69 -14.27
N GLU A 56 -9.85 -0.18 -13.40
CA GLU A 56 -10.21 1.22 -13.27
C GLU A 56 -10.46 1.57 -11.79
N VAL A 57 -10.26 2.85 -11.42
CA VAL A 57 -10.44 3.35 -10.04
C VAL A 57 -11.26 4.63 -10.05
N TYR A 58 -12.33 4.64 -9.27
CA TYR A 58 -13.22 5.79 -9.12
C TYR A 58 -13.34 6.19 -7.65
N PHE A 59 -13.63 7.47 -7.41
CA PHE A 59 -13.84 8.02 -6.08
C PHE A 59 -15.22 8.63 -5.94
N THR A 60 -15.77 8.63 -4.74
CA THR A 60 -17.09 9.22 -4.45
C THR A 60 -17.00 10.74 -4.33
N ASN A 61 -16.05 11.24 -3.52
CA ASN A 61 -15.87 12.64 -3.20
C ASN A 61 -14.55 13.15 -3.74
N PRO A 62 -14.49 14.34 -4.41
CA PRO A 62 -13.22 14.94 -4.86
C PRO A 62 -12.15 15.06 -3.78
N HIS A 63 -12.55 15.19 -2.50
CA HIS A 63 -11.66 15.25 -1.34
C HIS A 63 -11.36 13.89 -0.69
N ASP A 64 -11.77 12.77 -1.30
CA ASP A 64 -11.27 11.46 -0.89
C ASP A 64 -9.75 11.45 -1.02
N THR A 65 -9.07 10.84 -0.05
CA THR A 65 -7.60 10.90 0.03
C THR A 65 -6.95 9.71 -0.65
N VAL A 66 -5.97 9.96 -1.51
CA VAL A 66 -5.22 8.90 -2.22
C VAL A 66 -3.71 9.10 -2.15
N GLY A 67 -2.95 8.03 -2.34
CA GLY A 67 -1.49 8.12 -2.45
C GLY A 67 -0.75 7.51 -1.28
N CYS A 68 0.11 8.29 -0.61
CA CYS A 68 1.02 7.80 0.45
C CYS A 68 1.87 6.59 -0.03
N ILE A 69 2.39 6.68 -1.27
CA ILE A 69 3.18 5.61 -1.88
C ILE A 69 4.59 5.65 -1.30
N GLY A 70 4.82 4.82 -0.29
CA GLY A 70 6.06 4.75 0.45
C GLY A 70 6.03 3.67 1.51
N THR A 71 7.17 3.46 2.15
CA THR A 71 7.34 2.49 3.23
C THR A 71 7.92 3.15 4.46
N MET A 72 7.50 2.70 5.62
CA MET A 72 8.04 3.18 6.89
C MET A 72 8.12 2.03 7.90
N CYS A 73 8.99 2.19 8.87
CA CYS A 73 9.04 1.39 10.08
C CYS A 73 8.92 2.34 11.28
N ALA A 74 8.08 1.99 12.23
CA ALA A 74 8.01 2.67 13.51
C ALA A 74 8.45 1.69 14.61
N MET A 75 9.36 2.15 15.46
CA MET A 75 9.86 1.36 16.58
C MET A 75 9.96 2.25 17.82
N LEU A 76 9.72 1.64 18.98
CA LEU A 76 9.99 2.28 20.26
C LEU A 76 11.45 2.00 20.63
N THR A 77 12.22 3.05 20.85
CA THR A 77 13.59 2.96 21.33
C THR A 77 13.70 3.61 22.69
N ASN A 78 14.38 2.98 23.62
CA ASN A 78 14.72 3.59 24.90
C ASN A 78 16.01 4.39 24.73
N LYS A 79 15.94 5.69 25.03
CA LYS A 79 17.08 6.60 24.89
C LYS A 79 18.22 6.30 25.86
N ASP A 80 17.91 5.59 26.96
CA ASP A 80 18.81 5.30 28.08
C ASP A 80 19.14 3.80 28.22
N GLY A 81 19.08 3.03 27.10
CA GLY A 81 19.40 1.60 27.11
C GLY A 81 18.20 0.68 27.42
N ASP A 82 18.47 -0.54 27.87
CA ASP A 82 17.53 -1.67 27.93
C ASP A 82 16.41 -1.60 28.97
N VAL A 83 16.11 -0.43 29.52
CA VAL A 83 15.08 -0.27 30.56
C VAL A 83 13.81 0.33 29.98
N ASN A 84 12.72 -0.41 30.05
CA ASN A 84 11.40 0.17 29.82
C ASN A 84 11.08 1.15 30.95
N THR A 85 11.09 2.44 30.66
CA THR A 85 10.88 3.52 31.65
C THR A 85 9.47 3.53 32.24
N VAL A 86 8.50 2.87 31.61
CA VAL A 86 7.11 2.76 32.11
C VAL A 86 6.99 1.58 33.09
N THR A 87 7.50 0.42 32.71
CA THR A 87 7.39 -0.81 33.53
C THR A 87 8.61 -1.06 34.40
N GLN A 88 9.72 -0.36 34.18
CA GLN A 88 11.03 -0.60 34.83
C GLN A 88 11.60 -2.00 34.56
N GLU A 89 11.05 -2.71 33.57
CA GLU A 89 11.53 -4.02 33.15
C GLU A 89 12.72 -3.88 32.23
N ARG A 90 13.68 -4.79 32.38
CA ARG A 90 14.82 -4.92 31.47
C ARG A 90 14.51 -6.00 30.43
N TYR A 91 14.67 -5.66 29.16
CA TYR A 91 14.59 -6.61 28.07
C TYR A 91 16.00 -7.05 27.67
N ALA A 92 16.24 -8.36 27.65
CA ALA A 92 17.51 -8.93 27.21
C ALA A 92 17.26 -9.93 26.08
N GLU A 93 18.00 -9.79 24.98
CA GLU A 93 18.01 -10.75 23.90
C GLU A 93 19.24 -11.67 24.03
N ILE A 94 19.01 -12.97 24.00
CA ILE A 94 20.07 -13.98 24.08
C ILE A 94 20.07 -14.78 22.79
N TYR A 95 21.19 -14.82 22.12
CA TYR A 95 21.37 -15.49 20.83
C TYR A 95 22.31 -16.67 20.93
N ALA A 96 22.05 -17.73 20.15
CA ALA A 96 22.99 -18.83 20.00
C ALA A 96 24.24 -18.37 19.24
N ASP A 97 25.42 -18.89 19.59
CA ASP A 97 26.69 -18.56 18.96
C ASP A 97 26.69 -18.79 17.45
N GLY A 98 25.95 -19.80 16.98
CA GLY A 98 25.76 -20.10 15.55
C GLY A 98 24.78 -19.18 14.80
N SER A 99 24.25 -18.14 15.45
CA SER A 99 23.23 -17.23 14.85
C SER A 99 23.64 -15.74 14.94
N PRO A 100 24.83 -15.34 14.48
CA PRO A 100 25.37 -13.99 14.70
C PRO A 100 24.58 -12.89 13.96
N TYR A 101 23.84 -13.26 12.92
CA TYR A 101 23.06 -12.31 12.10
C TYR A 101 21.57 -12.26 12.48
N LYS A 102 21.14 -13.09 13.42
CA LYS A 102 19.74 -13.06 13.85
C LYS A 102 19.42 -11.71 14.48
N ASN A 103 18.39 -11.05 13.98
CA ASN A 103 17.90 -9.74 14.44
C ASN A 103 18.96 -8.61 14.38
N LYS A 104 19.96 -8.73 13.48
CA LYS A 104 21.13 -7.85 13.41
C LYS A 104 20.74 -6.38 13.19
N GLU A 105 19.81 -6.13 12.28
CA GLU A 105 19.36 -4.79 11.89
C GLU A 105 18.65 -4.09 13.06
N TYR A 106 17.81 -4.82 13.80
CA TYR A 106 17.12 -4.29 14.99
C TYR A 106 18.06 -4.05 16.17
N ARG A 107 19.08 -4.92 16.36
CA ARG A 107 20.13 -4.67 17.35
C ARG A 107 20.94 -3.44 17.05
N ALA A 108 21.34 -3.28 15.78
CA ALA A 108 22.03 -2.08 15.33
C ALA A 108 21.17 -0.82 15.50
N ALA A 109 19.87 -0.92 15.24
CA ALA A 109 18.92 0.17 15.45
C ALA A 109 18.75 0.55 16.92
N ALA A 110 18.80 -0.42 17.86
CA ALA A 110 18.79 -0.13 19.28
C ALA A 110 20.02 0.68 19.73
N GLU A 111 21.15 0.55 19.02
CA GLU A 111 22.38 1.32 19.17
C GLU A 111 22.38 2.63 18.34
N GLY A 112 21.28 2.97 17.69
CA GLY A 112 21.13 4.18 16.87
C GLY A 112 21.62 4.04 15.41
N ASN A 113 21.97 2.84 14.96
CA ASN A 113 22.33 2.58 13.57
C ASN A 113 21.14 1.98 12.81
N TYR A 114 20.50 2.80 11.96
CA TYR A 114 19.29 2.45 11.22
C TYR A 114 19.55 2.07 9.74
N GLU A 115 20.79 1.98 9.30
CA GLU A 115 21.10 1.80 7.87
C GLU A 115 20.54 0.49 7.31
N GLY A 116 20.66 -0.63 8.01
CA GLY A 116 20.12 -1.90 7.54
C GLY A 116 18.58 -1.89 7.41
N ILE A 117 17.88 -1.22 8.34
CA ILE A 117 16.42 -1.04 8.23
C ILE A 117 16.07 -0.14 7.05
N LYS A 118 16.81 0.96 6.84
CA LYS A 118 16.59 1.85 5.69
C LYS A 118 16.82 1.15 4.35
N GLU A 119 17.83 0.31 4.23
CA GLU A 119 18.07 -0.48 3.03
C GLU A 119 16.88 -1.38 2.68
N GLU A 120 16.32 -2.07 3.67
CA GLU A 120 15.12 -2.89 3.47
C GLU A 120 13.91 -2.04 3.08
N LEU A 121 13.66 -0.92 3.77
CA LEU A 121 12.58 0.01 3.45
C LEU A 121 12.72 0.57 2.04
N ASN A 122 13.94 0.95 1.63
CA ASN A 122 14.19 1.48 0.29
C ASN A 122 13.87 0.43 -0.79
N ARG A 123 14.25 -0.83 -0.58
CA ARG A 123 13.93 -1.93 -1.48
C ARG A 123 12.41 -2.13 -1.61
N LEU A 124 11.70 -2.22 -0.49
CA LEU A 124 10.24 -2.37 -0.49
C LEU A 124 9.52 -1.16 -1.10
N CYS A 125 10.06 0.05 -0.89
CA CYS A 125 9.55 1.27 -1.48
C CYS A 125 9.72 1.26 -3.01
N ALA A 126 10.90 0.88 -3.50
CA ALA A 126 11.17 0.78 -4.93
C ALA A 126 10.25 -0.23 -5.62
N ASP A 127 10.05 -1.40 -5.02
CA ASP A 127 9.11 -2.42 -5.52
C ASP A 127 7.66 -1.89 -5.58
N PHE A 128 7.25 -1.12 -4.57
CA PHE A 128 5.92 -0.53 -4.55
C PHE A 128 5.78 0.54 -5.65
N GLN A 129 6.73 1.45 -5.76
CA GLN A 129 6.75 2.50 -6.79
C GLN A 129 6.76 1.89 -8.20
N GLN A 130 7.55 0.85 -8.43
CA GLN A 130 7.60 0.16 -9.72
C GLN A 130 6.24 -0.45 -10.06
N MET A 131 5.60 -1.16 -9.15
CA MET A 131 4.27 -1.74 -9.36
C MET A 131 3.24 -0.66 -9.72
N VAL A 132 3.27 0.48 -9.02
CA VAL A 132 2.36 1.60 -9.34
C VAL A 132 2.65 2.16 -10.73
N ARG A 133 3.91 2.36 -11.13
CA ARG A 133 4.26 2.82 -12.49
C ARG A 133 3.77 1.88 -13.58
N GLU A 134 3.91 0.59 -13.38
CA GLU A 134 3.46 -0.43 -14.34
C GLU A 134 1.94 -0.44 -14.50
N ARG A 135 1.20 -0.22 -13.42
CA ARG A 135 -0.27 -0.25 -13.41
C ARG A 135 -0.92 1.10 -13.72
N ARG A 136 -0.23 2.18 -13.40
CA ARG A 136 -0.66 3.57 -13.60
C ARG A 136 0.45 4.35 -14.35
N PRO A 137 0.62 4.11 -15.67
CA PRO A 137 1.79 4.59 -16.40
C PRO A 137 1.87 6.12 -16.54
N ARG A 138 0.81 6.84 -16.18
CA ARG A 138 0.77 8.31 -16.17
C ARG A 138 1.07 8.93 -14.80
N VAL A 139 1.35 8.10 -13.77
CA VAL A 139 1.76 8.61 -12.46
C VAL A 139 3.06 9.38 -12.56
N THR A 140 3.17 10.49 -11.84
CA THR A 140 4.38 11.33 -11.83
C THR A 140 5.34 10.90 -10.72
N ASP A 141 6.60 11.30 -10.84
CA ASP A 141 7.61 11.02 -9.81
C ASP A 141 7.22 11.65 -8.47
N ASP A 142 6.66 12.86 -8.48
CA ASP A 142 6.19 13.53 -7.26
C ASP A 142 5.08 12.73 -6.54
N GLN A 143 4.20 12.09 -7.30
CA GLN A 143 3.12 11.25 -6.74
C GLN A 143 3.62 9.97 -6.08
N LEU A 144 4.87 9.60 -6.26
CA LEU A 144 5.51 8.40 -5.69
C LEU A 144 6.36 8.69 -4.46
N THR A 145 6.30 9.90 -3.89
CA THR A 145 7.19 10.33 -2.81
C THR A 145 6.59 10.18 -1.40
N GLY A 146 5.50 9.43 -1.24
CA GLY A 146 4.82 9.26 0.04
C GLY A 146 3.79 10.35 0.36
N LYS A 147 3.58 11.32 -0.56
CA LYS A 147 2.55 12.35 -0.41
C LYS A 147 1.14 11.78 -0.55
N THR A 148 0.18 12.46 0.04
CA THR A 148 -1.26 12.26 -0.17
C THR A 148 -1.82 13.39 -1.01
N TYR A 149 -2.90 13.08 -1.73
CA TYR A 149 -3.58 13.99 -2.64
C TYR A 149 -5.09 13.86 -2.48
N ASP A 150 -5.81 14.93 -2.77
CA ASP A 150 -7.24 14.86 -3.04
C ASP A 150 -7.46 14.10 -4.34
N ALA A 151 -8.38 13.14 -4.36
CA ALA A 151 -8.62 12.28 -5.51
C ALA A 151 -8.99 13.10 -6.77
N GLY A 152 -9.71 14.21 -6.59
CA GLY A 152 -10.06 15.14 -7.67
C GLY A 152 -8.85 15.74 -8.40
N ASP A 153 -7.73 15.96 -7.68
CA ASP A 153 -6.53 16.61 -8.23
C ASP A 153 -5.64 15.66 -9.04
N VAL A 154 -5.88 14.36 -8.93
CA VAL A 154 -5.02 13.34 -9.54
C VAL A 154 -5.77 12.44 -10.54
N VAL A 155 -6.88 12.95 -11.08
CA VAL A 155 -7.64 12.29 -12.15
C VAL A 155 -6.76 12.14 -13.39
N GLY A 156 -6.79 10.95 -13.97
CA GLY A 156 -6.02 10.60 -15.15
C GLY A 156 -4.59 10.15 -14.85
N THR A 157 -4.12 10.24 -13.62
CA THR A 157 -2.82 9.71 -13.17
C THR A 157 -3.00 8.60 -12.14
N MET A 158 -3.57 8.89 -10.97
CA MET A 158 -3.75 7.93 -9.89
C MET A 158 -5.15 7.30 -9.87
N VAL A 159 -6.17 8.05 -10.31
CA VAL A 159 -7.56 7.61 -10.40
C VAL A 159 -8.14 7.93 -11.78
N ASP A 160 -9.19 7.23 -12.19
CA ASP A 160 -9.78 7.37 -13.53
C ASP A 160 -10.93 8.40 -13.57
N GLY A 161 -11.55 8.71 -12.43
CA GLY A 161 -12.60 9.71 -12.37
C GLY A 161 -13.48 9.62 -11.12
N GLN A 162 -14.51 10.47 -11.10
CA GLN A 162 -15.53 10.47 -10.07
C GLN A 162 -16.68 9.52 -10.44
N GLY A 163 -17.16 8.74 -9.46
CA GLY A 163 -18.29 7.84 -9.65
C GLY A 163 -18.69 7.20 -8.33
N ASP A 164 -19.98 7.15 -8.07
CA ASP A 164 -20.53 6.44 -6.91
C ASP A 164 -20.49 4.92 -7.09
N PHE A 165 -20.90 4.18 -6.09
CA PHE A 165 -20.94 2.71 -6.14
C PHE A 165 -21.80 2.18 -7.29
N LYS A 166 -22.94 2.84 -7.60
CA LYS A 166 -23.82 2.45 -8.70
C LYS A 166 -23.14 2.66 -10.05
N PHE A 167 -22.40 3.76 -10.21
CA PHE A 167 -21.57 3.99 -11.38
C PHE A 167 -20.55 2.85 -11.56
N CYS A 168 -19.86 2.44 -10.49
CA CYS A 168 -18.89 1.35 -10.54
C CYS A 168 -19.54 0.01 -10.94
N VAL A 169 -20.77 -0.28 -10.47
CA VAL A 169 -21.54 -1.47 -10.91
C VAL A 169 -21.76 -1.46 -12.42
N ASN A 170 -22.24 -0.34 -12.96
CA ASN A 170 -22.46 -0.20 -14.40
C ASN A 170 -21.15 -0.32 -15.16
N ARG A 171 -20.04 0.22 -14.61
CA ARG A 171 -18.74 0.17 -15.25
C ARG A 171 -18.18 -1.24 -15.36
N VAL A 172 -18.32 -2.06 -14.30
CA VAL A 172 -17.94 -3.48 -14.36
C VAL A 172 -18.73 -4.22 -15.45
N GLN A 173 -20.03 -3.94 -15.59
CA GLN A 173 -20.86 -4.56 -16.64
C GLN A 173 -20.38 -4.15 -18.04
N GLN A 174 -20.12 -2.86 -18.25
CA GLN A 174 -19.60 -2.36 -19.52
C GLN A 174 -18.26 -2.99 -19.88
N LEU A 175 -17.31 -3.04 -18.93
CA LEU A 175 -16.00 -3.67 -19.13
C LEU A 175 -16.09 -5.16 -19.45
N ALA A 176 -17.12 -5.84 -18.91
CA ALA A 176 -17.38 -7.25 -19.16
C ALA A 176 -18.19 -7.49 -20.47
N GLY A 177 -18.57 -6.44 -21.20
CA GLY A 177 -19.34 -6.55 -22.44
C GLY A 177 -20.79 -6.99 -22.22
N VAL A 178 -21.34 -6.78 -21.02
CA VAL A 178 -22.74 -7.08 -20.71
C VAL A 178 -23.56 -5.82 -20.97
N SER A 179 -24.38 -5.86 -22.00
CA SER A 179 -25.35 -4.80 -22.29
C SER A 179 -26.45 -4.77 -21.20
N GLN A 180 -26.87 -3.56 -20.81
CA GLN A 180 -28.04 -3.36 -19.95
C GLN A 180 -29.33 -3.70 -20.69
#